data_d3cbc3791bbd86249b9f99e21e872c56
#
_entry.id   d3cbc3791bbd86249b9f99e21e872c56
#
_cell.length_a   1.000
_cell.length_b   1.000
_cell.length_c   1.000
_cell.angle_alpha   90.00
_cell.angle_beta   90.00
_cell.angle_gamma   90.00
#
_symmetry.space_group_name_H-M   'P 1'
#
loop_
_entity.id
_entity.type
_entity.pdbx_description
1 polymer ?
#
loop_
_entity_poly.entity_id
_entity_poly.type
_entity_poly.pdbx_seq_one_letter_code
_entity_poly.pdbx_strand_id
1 'polypeptide(L)'
;MTDKMVEAYLKALENEERAAATIEKYRRALLSFAAFLSGAAVTREMIRLWKDDLRASNYAPSTINACLAALNGFFCFCGWTDCRARFLKIQRRLFRDS
;
A
#
# COMPACT_ATOMS: atom_id res chain seq x y z
N MET A 1 5.85 -9.54 -7.44
CA MET A 1 5.64 -9.43 -5.98
C MET A 1 5.43 -10.81 -5.41
N THR A 2 6.29 -11.23 -4.50
CA THR A 2 6.21 -12.57 -3.95
C THR A 2 6.08 -12.48 -2.44
N ASP A 3 5.62 -13.58 -1.82
CA ASP A 3 5.47 -13.62 -0.38
C ASP A 3 6.81 -13.42 0.31
N LYS A 4 7.88 -13.92 -0.28
CA LYS A 4 9.20 -13.74 0.26
C LYS A 4 9.58 -12.28 0.33
N MET A 5 9.28 -11.51 -0.71
CA MET A 5 9.60 -10.09 -0.75
C MET A 5 8.78 -9.34 0.29
N VAL A 6 7.52 -9.71 0.45
CA VAL A 6 6.66 -9.07 1.44
C VAL A 6 7.20 -9.34 2.84
N GLU A 7 7.57 -10.59 3.14
CA GLU A 7 8.07 -10.92 4.47
C GLU A 7 9.40 -10.22 4.75
N ALA A 8 10.25 -10.07 3.74
CA ALA A 8 11.51 -9.37 3.90
C ALA A 8 11.26 -7.90 4.30
N TYR A 9 10.28 -7.27 3.66
CA TYR A 9 9.94 -5.89 3.98
C TYR A 9 9.39 -5.79 5.40
N LEU A 10 8.50 -6.71 5.77
CA LEU A 10 7.91 -6.69 7.11
C LEU A 10 8.96 -6.92 8.18
N LYS A 11 9.94 -7.77 7.89
CA LYS A 11 11.02 -7.99 8.81
C LYS A 11 11.87 -6.73 8.98
N ALA A 12 12.07 -5.98 7.89
CA ALA A 12 12.79 -4.73 7.95
C ALA A 12 12.04 -3.74 8.85
N LEU A 13 10.70 -3.73 8.80
CA LEU A 13 9.90 -2.87 9.65
C LEU A 13 10.05 -3.27 11.12
N GLU A 14 10.15 -4.56 11.40
CA GLU A 14 10.38 -5.02 12.75
C GLU A 14 11.73 -4.52 13.26
N ASN A 15 12.75 -4.56 12.40
CA ASN A 15 14.07 -4.09 12.77
C ASN A 15 14.10 -2.59 13.03
N GLU A 16 13.14 -1.86 12.44
CA GLU A 16 13.01 -0.43 12.69
C GLU A 16 12.13 -0.16 13.89
N GLU A 17 11.77 -1.20 14.62
CA GLU A 17 10.96 -1.09 15.83
C GLU A 17 9.60 -0.44 15.60
N ARG A 18 8.99 -0.71 14.44
CA ARG A 18 7.65 -0.24 14.18
C ARG A 18 6.67 -0.99 15.05
N ALA A 19 5.55 -0.37 15.37
CA ALA A 19 4.53 -1.01 16.21
C ALA A 19 4.00 -2.26 15.56
N ALA A 20 3.75 -3.29 16.36
CA ALA A 20 3.22 -4.55 15.84
C ALA A 20 1.90 -4.37 15.10
N ALA A 21 1.04 -3.47 15.60
CA ALA A 21 -0.23 -3.21 14.94
C ALA A 21 -0.03 -2.62 13.55
N THR A 22 0.96 -1.75 13.38
CA THR A 22 1.28 -1.15 12.09
C THR A 22 1.78 -2.22 11.13
N ILE A 23 2.66 -3.09 11.60
CA ILE A 23 3.20 -4.15 10.77
C ILE A 23 2.09 -5.09 10.31
N GLU A 24 1.16 -5.39 11.20
CA GLU A 24 0.05 -6.26 10.85
C GLU A 24 -0.86 -5.61 9.80
N LYS A 25 -1.11 -4.32 9.92
CA LYS A 25 -1.90 -3.61 8.92
C LYS A 25 -1.22 -3.63 7.57
N TYR A 26 0.09 -3.44 7.56
CA TYR A 26 0.85 -3.44 6.32
C TYR A 26 0.84 -4.84 5.71
N ARG A 27 0.95 -5.88 6.55
CA ARG A 27 0.92 -7.24 6.06
C ARG A 27 -0.41 -7.50 5.34
N ARG A 28 -1.53 -7.13 5.95
CA ARG A 28 -2.83 -7.35 5.35
C ARG A 28 -2.97 -6.61 4.03
N ALA A 29 -2.53 -5.36 3.99
CA ALA A 29 -2.63 -4.57 2.77
C ALA A 29 -1.82 -5.19 1.65
N LEU A 30 -0.58 -5.59 1.95
CA LEU A 30 0.30 -6.15 0.93
C LEU A 30 -0.20 -7.51 0.43
N LEU A 31 -0.69 -8.35 1.34
CA LEU A 31 -1.22 -9.65 0.93
C LEU A 31 -2.50 -9.49 0.14
N SER A 32 -3.32 -8.49 0.48
CA SER A 32 -4.52 -8.20 -0.27
C SER A 32 -4.20 -7.78 -1.70
N PHE A 33 -3.19 -6.94 -1.85
CA PHE A 33 -2.77 -6.50 -3.19
C PHE A 33 -2.18 -7.67 -3.96
N ALA A 34 -1.39 -8.52 -3.31
CA ALA A 34 -0.82 -9.68 -3.97
C ALA A 34 -1.91 -10.62 -4.48
N ALA A 35 -2.97 -10.81 -3.68
CA ALA A 35 -4.10 -11.63 -4.09
C ALA A 35 -4.84 -10.99 -5.27
N PHE A 36 -4.97 -9.66 -5.26
CA PHE A 36 -5.61 -8.95 -6.36
C PHE A 36 -4.80 -9.13 -7.65
N LEU A 37 -3.47 -9.09 -7.57
CA LEU A 37 -2.64 -9.26 -8.75
C LEU A 37 -2.78 -10.64 -9.34
N SER A 38 -2.99 -11.64 -8.52
CA SER A 38 -3.19 -13.02 -8.98
C SER A 38 -2.08 -13.46 -9.94
N GLY A 39 -0.85 -13.13 -9.60
CA GLY A 39 0.30 -13.52 -10.41
C GLY A 39 0.68 -12.53 -11.50
N ALA A 40 -0.11 -11.48 -11.70
CA ALA A 40 0.23 -10.49 -12.72
C ALA A 40 1.38 -9.62 -12.25
N ALA A 41 2.05 -8.98 -13.20
CA ALA A 41 3.14 -8.09 -12.87
C ALA A 41 2.62 -6.83 -12.18
N VAL A 42 3.45 -6.25 -11.32
CA VAL A 42 3.08 -5.02 -10.64
C VAL A 42 3.29 -3.86 -11.60
N THR A 43 2.22 -3.13 -11.90
CA THR A 43 2.28 -1.97 -12.77
C THR A 43 1.44 -0.86 -12.17
N ARG A 44 1.61 0.35 -12.66
CA ARG A 44 0.79 1.47 -12.21
C ARG A 44 -0.68 1.21 -12.51
N GLU A 45 -0.95 0.57 -13.60
CA GLU A 45 -2.30 0.22 -14.00
C GLU A 45 -2.95 -0.70 -12.97
N MET A 46 -2.22 -1.71 -12.54
CA MET A 46 -2.74 -2.64 -11.53
C MET A 46 -2.99 -1.94 -10.20
N ILE A 47 -2.13 -1.01 -9.83
CA ILE A 47 -2.30 -0.25 -8.60
C ILE A 47 -3.56 0.60 -8.70
N ARG A 48 -3.80 1.23 -9.84
CA ARG A 48 -4.98 2.05 -10.02
C ARG A 48 -6.25 1.19 -9.97
N LEU A 49 -6.22 0.01 -10.58
CA LEU A 49 -7.36 -0.89 -10.55
C LEU A 49 -7.64 -1.35 -9.12
N TRP A 50 -6.60 -1.64 -8.35
CA TRP A 50 -6.78 -2.05 -6.98
C TRP A 50 -7.35 -0.91 -6.13
N LYS A 51 -6.88 0.30 -6.37
CA LYS A 51 -7.40 1.46 -5.67
C LYS A 51 -8.90 1.65 -5.95
N ASP A 52 -9.28 1.48 -7.21
CA ASP A 52 -10.68 1.58 -7.59
C ASP A 52 -11.51 0.47 -6.96
N ASP A 53 -10.95 -0.72 -6.85
CA ASP A 53 -11.62 -1.84 -6.20
C ASP A 53 -11.85 -1.56 -4.72
N LEU A 54 -10.89 -0.96 -4.05
CA LEU A 54 -11.03 -0.59 -2.66
C LEU A 54 -12.12 0.47 -2.48
N ARG A 55 -12.20 1.41 -3.41
CA ARG A 55 -13.24 2.43 -3.35
C ARG A 55 -14.60 1.83 -3.57
N ALA A 56 -14.71 0.89 -4.49
CA ALA A 56 -15.96 0.22 -4.78
C ALA A 56 -16.43 -0.62 -3.58
N SER A 57 -15.49 -1.04 -2.75
CA SER A 57 -15.81 -1.83 -1.57
C SER A 57 -16.18 -0.94 -0.38
N ASN A 58 -16.32 0.35 -0.60
CA ASN A 58 -16.74 1.30 0.43
C ASN A 58 -15.76 1.51 1.58
N TYR A 59 -14.48 1.28 1.34
CA TYR A 59 -13.50 1.62 2.35
C TYR A 59 -13.37 3.14 2.44
N ALA A 60 -13.16 3.63 3.63
CA ALA A 60 -12.96 5.08 3.83
C ALA A 60 -11.69 5.54 3.14
N PRO A 61 -11.64 6.77 2.63
CA PRO A 61 -10.43 7.28 1.98
C PRO A 61 -9.18 7.17 2.84
N SER A 62 -9.30 7.37 4.15
CA SER A 62 -8.14 7.26 5.04
C SER A 62 -7.63 5.82 5.10
N THR A 63 -8.54 4.84 5.05
CA THR A 63 -8.16 3.43 5.05
C THR A 63 -7.46 3.08 3.74
N ILE A 64 -7.99 3.58 2.62
CA ILE A 64 -7.39 3.34 1.32
C ILE A 64 -6.00 3.95 1.28
N ASN A 65 -5.84 5.17 1.81
CA ASN A 65 -4.54 5.82 1.85
C ASN A 65 -3.55 5.05 2.72
N ALA A 66 -4.01 4.43 3.80
CA ALA A 66 -3.14 3.61 4.64
C ALA A 66 -2.65 2.39 3.86
N CYS A 67 -3.52 1.79 3.05
CA CYS A 67 -3.12 0.66 2.21
C CYS A 67 -2.11 1.11 1.15
N LEU A 68 -2.32 2.28 0.56
CA LEU A 68 -1.40 2.82 -0.44
C LEU A 68 -0.07 3.19 0.18
N ALA A 69 -0.06 3.64 1.43
CA ALA A 69 1.17 3.93 2.14
C ALA A 69 2.00 2.66 2.32
N ALA A 70 1.33 1.55 2.65
CA ALA A 70 2.01 0.27 2.78
C ALA A 70 2.63 -0.15 1.45
N LEU A 71 1.90 0.01 0.36
CA LEU A 71 2.42 -0.33 -0.95
C LEU A 71 3.61 0.55 -1.32
N ASN A 72 3.49 1.86 -1.11
CA ASN A 72 4.57 2.77 -1.46
C ASN A 72 5.84 2.46 -0.66
N GLY A 73 5.69 2.13 0.62
CA GLY A 73 6.81 1.74 1.44
C GLY A 73 7.46 0.47 0.93
N PHE A 74 6.64 -0.50 0.53
CA PHE A 74 7.14 -1.75 -0.02
C PHE A 74 7.87 -1.51 -1.34
N PHE A 75 7.30 -0.69 -2.21
CA PHE A 75 7.92 -0.40 -3.51
C PHE A 75 9.25 0.34 -3.31
N CYS A 76 9.31 1.23 -2.34
CA CYS A 76 10.53 1.93 -2.03
C CYS A 76 11.59 0.95 -1.53
N PHE A 77 11.20 0.02 -0.70
CA PHE A 77 12.08 -1.01 -0.18
C PHE A 77 12.63 -1.88 -1.32
N CYS A 78 11.80 -2.18 -2.31
CA CYS A 78 12.20 -3.00 -3.45
C CYS A 78 12.89 -2.19 -4.55
N GLY A 79 12.92 -0.88 -4.43
CA GLY A 79 13.50 -0.04 -5.46
C GLY A 79 12.58 0.20 -6.65
N TRP A 80 11.27 -0.08 -6.50
CA TRP A 80 10.32 0.06 -7.60
C TRP A 80 9.65 1.43 -7.55
N THR A 81 10.40 2.49 -7.66
CA THR A 81 9.87 3.84 -7.47
C THR A 81 8.89 4.26 -8.56
N ASP A 82 9.00 3.67 -9.74
CA ASP A 82 8.10 3.99 -10.84
C ASP A 82 6.67 3.52 -10.59
N CYS A 83 6.48 2.61 -9.65
CA CYS A 83 5.18 2.04 -9.38
C CYS A 83 4.47 2.67 -8.20
N ARG A 84 5.02 3.76 -7.65
CA ARG A 84 4.43 4.34 -6.44
C ARG A 84 3.01 4.83 -6.71
N ALA A 85 2.13 4.51 -5.79
CA ALA A 85 0.74 4.88 -5.90
C ALA A 85 0.52 6.31 -5.46
N ARG A 86 -0.48 6.97 -6.06
CA ARG A 86 -0.86 8.29 -5.63
C ARG A 86 -1.97 8.17 -4.61
N PHE A 87 -1.84 8.93 -3.53
CA PHE A 87 -2.83 8.91 -2.47
C PHE A 87 -4.10 9.60 -2.94
N LEU A 88 -5.21 9.23 -2.34
CA LEU A 88 -6.47 9.88 -2.60
C LEU A 88 -6.46 11.23 -1.90
N LYS A 89 -7.14 12.22 -2.54
CA LYS A 89 -7.26 13.49 -1.93
C LYS A 89 -8.28 13.40 -0.86
N ILE A 90 -7.94 13.78 0.37
CA ILE A 90 -8.87 13.81 1.48
C ILE A 90 -9.27 15.25 1.70
N GLN A 91 -10.59 15.52 1.71
CA GLN A 91 -11.05 16.82 1.91
C GLN A 91 -10.74 17.30 3.27
N ARG A 92 -9.83 18.27 3.40
CA ARG A 92 -9.48 18.79 4.62
C ARG A 92 -9.37 20.19 4.49
N ARG A 93 -10.28 20.92 4.76
CA ARG A 93 -10.24 22.26 4.54
C ARG A 93 -9.28 22.95 5.27
N LEU A 94 -8.74 22.42 6.28
CA LEU A 94 -7.82 23.08 7.03
C LEU A 94 -6.59 23.29 6.37
N PHE A 95 -6.26 22.57 5.48
CA PHE A 95 -5.06 22.73 4.89
C PHE A 95 -5.06 23.27 3.72
N ARG A 96 -4.93 23.82 3.30
CA ARG A 96 -4.87 24.33 2.21
C ARG A 96 -3.84 24.28 1.67
N ASP A 97 -3.48 24.00 1.12
CA ASP A 97 -2.48 23.87 0.71
C ASP A 97 -2.03 24.49 0.01
N SER A 98 -1.95 24.93 -0.04
CA SER A 98 -1.63 25.45 -0.66
C SER A 98 -1.32 25.51 -1.21
#